data_ce92b4e29f197a534b905772fc2a12aa
#
_entry.id   ce92b4e29f197a534b905772fc2a12aa
#
_cell.length_a   1.000
_cell.length_b   1.000
_cell.length_c   1.000
_cell.angle_alpha   90.00
_cell.angle_beta   90.00
_cell.angle_gamma   90.00
#
_symmetry.space_group_name_H-M   'P 1'
#
loop_
_entity.id
_entity.type
_entity.pdbx_description
1 polymer ?
#
loop_
_entity_poly.entity_id
_entity_poly.type
_entity_poly.pdbx_seq_one_letter_code
_entity_poly.pdbx_strand_id
1 'polypeptide(L)'
;MKRRIENRLEALCRKFGYAPYKMSRFEEYELYVRNKDFLQSDRVITFSGRDGRLLAMKPDVTLSIVKNAPEDPGAVRKVHYRENVYRQDRDSGNFREILQAGVECVGDVGPYEVSEVVYLAANSLAALGDGTILSLSHVGLIRHALQKSGLPEGCRKQALDCLRQKREQELRALCEANGADARLPVTLLRARTIGDLDHLESCEALEELRQITALLDPAQVRLDFSLGNDMKYYSGLVFQGYVRGVPASVLSGGQYDRLLGHMGKKARAIGFAVYLDRLSAYSEGWDVDTLLLTGDAGPAQILAAAESLPGSVLAAKSMPADRTWKRKAILENGEVRYLD
;
A
#
# COMPACT_ATOMS: atom_id res chain seq x y z
N MET A 1 -8.15 8.95 -15.74
CA MET A 1 -8.26 8.55 -14.32
C MET A 1 -6.91 8.16 -13.72
N LYS A 2 -6.19 7.16 -14.20
CA LYS A 2 -4.89 6.71 -13.67
C LYS A 2 -3.89 7.86 -13.45
N ARG A 3 -3.65 8.70 -14.46
CA ARG A 3 -2.74 9.87 -14.39
C ARG A 3 -3.18 10.91 -13.35
N ARG A 4 -4.48 11.06 -13.12
CA ARG A 4 -5.02 11.98 -12.10
C ARG A 4 -4.74 11.48 -10.68
N ILE A 5 -4.88 10.17 -10.47
CA ILE A 5 -4.51 9.52 -9.19
C ILE A 5 -3.01 9.68 -8.96
N GLU A 6 -2.19 9.34 -9.94
CA GLU A 6 -0.74 9.47 -9.86
C GLU A 6 -0.30 10.90 -9.48
N ASN A 7 -0.84 11.92 -10.15
CA ASN A 7 -0.54 13.33 -9.85
C ASN A 7 -0.96 13.72 -8.42
N ARG A 8 -2.09 13.20 -7.92
CA ARG A 8 -2.54 13.47 -6.55
C ARG A 8 -1.61 12.83 -5.52
N LEU A 9 -1.20 11.58 -5.74
CA LEU A 9 -0.25 10.88 -4.89
C LEU A 9 1.10 11.61 -4.86
N GLU A 10 1.61 12.02 -6.01
CA GLU A 10 2.87 12.76 -6.10
C GLU A 10 2.77 14.11 -5.38
N ALA A 11 1.71 14.88 -5.59
CA ALA A 11 1.50 16.17 -4.93
C ALA A 11 1.44 16.02 -3.40
N LEU A 12 0.77 14.97 -2.91
CA LEU A 12 0.69 14.66 -1.49
C LEU A 12 2.08 14.35 -0.92
N CYS A 13 2.86 13.48 -1.57
CA CYS A 13 4.22 13.14 -1.13
C CYS A 13 5.13 14.38 -1.11
N ARG A 14 5.11 15.19 -2.15
CA ARG A 14 5.91 16.42 -2.22
C ARG A 14 5.59 17.43 -1.13
N LYS A 15 4.31 17.54 -0.75
CA LYS A 15 3.87 18.40 0.36
C LYS A 15 4.56 18.07 1.68
N PHE A 16 4.88 16.79 1.93
CA PHE A 16 5.55 16.30 3.12
C PHE A 16 7.07 16.11 2.95
N GLY A 17 7.65 16.69 1.87
CA GLY A 17 9.09 16.72 1.67
C GLY A 17 9.70 15.43 1.12
N TYR A 18 8.90 14.51 0.59
CA TYR A 18 9.41 13.30 -0.05
C TYR A 18 10.01 13.63 -1.41
N ALA A 19 11.28 13.29 -1.60
CA ALA A 19 11.99 13.46 -2.88
C ALA A 19 11.67 12.31 -3.84
N PRO A 20 11.62 12.56 -5.15
CA PRO A 20 11.41 11.49 -6.13
C PRO A 20 12.61 10.53 -6.14
N TYR A 21 12.32 9.24 -6.13
CA TYR A 21 13.32 8.17 -6.26
C TYR A 21 13.08 7.38 -7.53
N LYS A 22 14.12 7.24 -8.32
CA LYS A 22 14.12 6.42 -9.52
C LYS A 22 15.14 5.30 -9.39
N MET A 23 14.66 4.09 -9.56
CA MET A 23 15.44 2.87 -9.46
C MET A 23 15.90 2.39 -10.84
N SER A 24 17.05 1.70 -10.90
CA SER A 24 17.43 0.92 -12.07
C SER A 24 16.40 -0.17 -12.34
N ARG A 25 16.22 -0.55 -13.61
CA ARG A 25 15.36 -1.68 -13.97
C ARG A 25 15.99 -3.03 -13.60
N PHE A 26 17.30 -3.05 -13.45
CA PHE A 26 18.09 -4.24 -13.19
C PHE A 26 18.99 -3.98 -11.99
N GLU A 27 19.18 -5.02 -11.19
CA GLU A 27 20.09 -5.05 -10.04
C GLU A 27 20.89 -6.36 -10.09
N GLU A 28 21.98 -6.43 -9.37
CA GLU A 28 22.69 -7.71 -9.18
C GLU A 28 21.79 -8.71 -8.45
N TYR A 29 21.66 -9.92 -8.98
CA TYR A 29 20.79 -10.98 -8.41
C TYR A 29 21.15 -11.29 -6.96
N GLU A 30 22.43 -11.15 -6.61
CA GLU A 30 22.94 -11.37 -5.26
C GLU A 30 22.22 -10.51 -4.19
N LEU A 31 21.81 -9.30 -4.52
CA LEU A 31 21.02 -8.45 -3.62
C LEU A 31 19.72 -9.17 -3.16
N TYR A 32 19.07 -9.84 -4.09
CA TYR A 32 17.80 -10.54 -3.83
C TYR A 32 18.02 -11.89 -3.16
N VAL A 33 19.06 -12.62 -3.50
CA VAL A 33 19.42 -13.90 -2.86
C VAL A 33 19.69 -13.71 -1.37
N ARG A 34 20.50 -12.71 -1.03
CA ARG A 34 20.85 -12.42 0.37
C ARG A 34 19.65 -11.96 1.20
N ASN A 35 18.66 -11.37 0.56
CA ASN A 35 17.47 -10.80 1.21
C ASN A 35 16.18 -11.53 0.83
N LYS A 36 16.24 -12.81 0.43
CA LYS A 36 15.08 -13.57 -0.05
C LYS A 36 13.92 -13.63 0.94
N ASP A 37 14.19 -13.67 2.23
CA ASP A 37 13.19 -13.73 3.29
C ASP A 37 12.36 -12.41 3.41
N PHE A 38 12.82 -11.34 2.77
CA PHE A 38 12.16 -10.04 2.71
C PHE A 38 11.49 -9.76 1.37
N LEU A 39 11.53 -10.69 0.42
CA LEU A 39 10.83 -10.55 -0.85
C LEU A 39 9.41 -11.11 -0.76
N GLN A 40 8.46 -10.41 -1.37
CA GLN A 40 7.08 -10.91 -1.50
C GLN A 40 6.98 -12.11 -2.46
N SER A 41 7.99 -12.31 -3.30
CA SER A 41 8.11 -13.45 -4.20
C SER A 41 9.55 -13.90 -4.27
N ASP A 42 9.80 -15.18 -4.09
CA ASP A 42 11.09 -15.86 -4.25
C ASP A 42 11.44 -16.10 -5.74
N ARG A 43 10.49 -15.88 -6.64
CA ARG A 43 10.65 -16.07 -8.08
C ARG A 43 11.06 -14.78 -8.76
N VAL A 44 12.36 -14.62 -8.95
CA VAL A 44 13.00 -13.45 -9.55
C VAL A 44 13.37 -13.77 -11.01
N ILE A 45 13.07 -12.85 -11.93
CA ILE A 45 13.48 -12.97 -13.32
C ILE A 45 14.95 -12.61 -13.42
N THR A 46 15.77 -13.54 -13.89
CA THR A 46 17.22 -13.37 -13.99
C THR A 46 17.71 -13.50 -15.44
N PHE A 47 18.82 -12.85 -15.75
CA PHE A 47 19.52 -12.95 -17.03
C PHE A 47 21.02 -12.66 -16.86
N SER A 48 21.84 -13.15 -17.77
CA SER A 48 23.30 -12.94 -17.74
C SER A 48 23.68 -11.59 -18.36
N GLY A 49 24.45 -10.80 -17.62
CA GLY A 49 25.11 -9.60 -18.15
C GLY A 49 26.26 -9.95 -19.09
N ARG A 50 26.75 -8.97 -19.87
CA ARG A 50 27.89 -9.16 -20.78
C ARG A 50 29.18 -9.50 -20.06
N ASP A 51 29.30 -9.11 -18.82
CA ASP A 51 30.45 -9.37 -17.93
C ASP A 51 30.34 -10.70 -17.16
N GLY A 52 29.35 -11.52 -17.50
CA GLY A 52 29.10 -12.81 -16.86
C GLY A 52 28.37 -12.73 -15.52
N ARG A 53 28.10 -11.53 -14.99
CA ARG A 53 27.31 -11.38 -13.75
C ARG A 53 25.85 -11.74 -13.97
N LEU A 54 25.24 -12.35 -12.97
CA LEU A 54 23.82 -12.62 -12.98
C LEU A 54 23.06 -11.39 -12.50
N LEU A 55 22.25 -10.85 -13.39
CA LEU A 55 21.37 -9.71 -13.13
C LEU A 55 19.94 -10.18 -12.92
N ALA A 56 19.15 -9.35 -12.27
CA ALA A 56 17.73 -9.59 -12.03
C ALA A 56 16.89 -8.37 -12.40
N MET A 57 15.74 -8.60 -12.99
CA MET A 57 14.70 -7.56 -13.07
C MET A 57 14.16 -7.31 -11.67
N LYS A 58 14.03 -6.04 -11.28
CA LYS A 58 13.62 -5.64 -9.93
C LYS A 58 12.28 -6.25 -9.50
N PRO A 59 12.24 -7.13 -8.51
CA PRO A 59 11.02 -7.69 -7.94
C PRO A 59 10.42 -6.78 -6.85
N ASP A 60 11.21 -5.82 -6.36
CA ASP A 60 10.92 -4.98 -5.21
C ASP A 60 11.63 -3.64 -5.31
N VAL A 61 11.05 -2.57 -4.76
CA VAL A 61 11.63 -1.22 -4.74
C VAL A 61 12.33 -0.95 -3.41
N THR A 62 11.77 -1.45 -2.31
CA THR A 62 12.23 -1.18 -0.94
C THR A 62 13.68 -1.63 -0.72
N LEU A 63 14.06 -2.81 -1.22
CA LEU A 63 15.44 -3.31 -1.11
C LEU A 63 16.47 -2.38 -1.74
N SER A 64 16.16 -1.81 -2.90
CA SER A 64 17.06 -0.84 -3.55
C SER A 64 17.17 0.46 -2.77
N ILE A 65 16.07 0.95 -2.17
CA ILE A 65 16.07 2.14 -1.34
C ILE A 65 16.89 1.91 -0.07
N VAL A 66 16.68 0.77 0.59
CA VAL A 66 17.42 0.40 1.82
C VAL A 66 18.92 0.21 1.55
N LYS A 67 19.29 -0.43 0.43
CA LYS A 67 20.69 -0.56 -0.01
C LYS A 67 21.40 0.79 -0.05
N ASN A 68 20.69 1.81 -0.54
CA ASN A 68 21.21 3.18 -0.72
C ASN A 68 20.80 4.13 0.44
N ALA A 69 20.31 3.61 1.56
CA ALA A 69 19.93 4.41 2.72
C ALA A 69 21.15 5.04 3.38
N PRO A 70 21.03 6.27 3.92
CA PRO A 70 22.12 6.94 4.64
C PRO A 70 22.51 6.12 5.87
N GLU A 71 23.80 6.19 6.23
CA GLU A 71 24.36 5.57 7.42
C GLU A 71 24.61 6.59 8.54
N ASP A 72 24.39 7.88 8.23
CA ASP A 72 24.61 8.96 9.19
C ASP A 72 23.57 8.94 10.31
N PRO A 73 23.99 8.96 11.59
CA PRO A 73 23.08 9.08 12.72
C PRO A 73 22.27 10.39 12.65
N GLY A 74 20.95 10.30 12.90
CA GLY A 74 20.03 11.43 12.86
C GLY A 74 19.54 11.82 11.45
N ALA A 75 20.07 11.19 10.39
CA ALA A 75 19.58 11.45 9.04
C ALA A 75 18.28 10.68 8.75
N VAL A 76 17.28 11.38 8.23
CA VAL A 76 16.05 10.78 7.74
C VAL A 76 15.95 10.99 6.24
N ARG A 77 15.84 9.91 5.48
CA ARG A 77 15.62 9.94 4.04
C ARG A 77 14.16 9.65 3.74
N LYS A 78 13.48 10.63 3.15
CA LYS A 78 12.09 10.54 2.70
C LYS A 78 12.06 10.50 1.17
N VAL A 79 11.58 9.41 0.60
CA VAL A 79 11.47 9.26 -0.85
C VAL A 79 10.10 8.75 -1.28
N HIS A 80 9.65 9.20 -2.44
CA HIS A 80 8.49 8.64 -3.12
C HIS A 80 8.90 8.09 -4.48
N TYR A 81 8.19 7.08 -4.95
CA TYR A 81 8.48 6.44 -6.22
C TYR A 81 7.21 6.09 -6.99
N ARG A 82 7.39 5.92 -8.30
CA ARG A 82 6.43 5.31 -9.21
C ARG A 82 7.22 4.40 -10.14
N GLU A 83 7.15 3.10 -9.89
CA GLU A 83 8.03 2.11 -10.51
C GLU A 83 7.28 0.83 -10.87
N ASN A 84 7.69 0.20 -11.97
CA ASN A 84 7.27 -1.14 -12.29
C ASN A 84 8.17 -2.15 -11.58
N VAL A 85 7.59 -3.14 -10.95
CA VAL A 85 8.27 -4.33 -10.43
C VAL A 85 7.83 -5.56 -11.22
N TYR A 86 8.70 -6.55 -11.28
CA TYR A 86 8.53 -7.73 -12.13
C TYR A 86 8.52 -8.97 -11.26
N ARG A 87 7.40 -9.70 -11.27
CA ARG A 87 7.23 -10.90 -10.45
C ARG A 87 6.61 -12.03 -11.26
N GLN A 88 6.95 -13.24 -10.90
CA GLN A 88 6.23 -14.40 -11.42
C GLN A 88 5.01 -14.65 -10.54
N ASP A 89 3.86 -14.80 -11.17
CA ASP A 89 2.62 -15.20 -10.50
C ASP A 89 2.77 -16.67 -10.01
N ARG A 90 2.34 -16.92 -8.77
CA ARG A 90 2.51 -18.25 -8.15
C ARG A 90 1.61 -19.31 -8.76
N ASP A 91 0.42 -18.91 -9.17
CA ASP A 91 -0.61 -19.84 -9.64
C ASP A 91 -0.46 -20.13 -11.14
N SER A 92 -0.30 -19.10 -11.94
CA SER A 92 -0.20 -19.22 -13.41
C SER A 92 1.24 -19.45 -13.89
N GLY A 93 2.25 -19.14 -13.08
CA GLY A 93 3.66 -19.16 -13.50
C GLY A 93 4.04 -18.04 -14.48
N ASN A 94 3.11 -17.18 -14.86
CA ASN A 94 3.35 -16.10 -15.80
C ASN A 94 4.10 -14.94 -15.16
N PHE A 95 4.91 -14.25 -15.95
CA PHE A 95 5.55 -13.01 -15.52
C PHE A 95 4.57 -11.85 -15.56
N ARG A 96 4.58 -11.04 -14.53
CA ARG A 96 3.73 -9.84 -14.40
C ARG A 96 4.58 -8.60 -14.16
N GLU A 97 4.24 -7.56 -14.86
CA GLU A 97 4.69 -6.20 -14.59
C GLU A 97 3.63 -5.52 -13.71
N ILE A 98 4.04 -5.08 -12.53
CA ILE A 98 3.15 -4.52 -11.51
C ILE A 98 3.55 -3.07 -11.29
N LEU A 99 2.69 -2.13 -11.65
CA LEU A 99 2.94 -0.71 -11.41
C LEU A 99 2.60 -0.35 -9.97
N GLN A 100 3.59 0.16 -9.26
CA GLN A 100 3.50 0.61 -7.87
C GLN A 100 3.84 2.09 -7.76
N ALA A 101 3.12 2.81 -6.90
CA ALA A 101 3.52 4.10 -6.38
C ALA A 101 3.62 3.99 -4.87
N GLY A 102 4.61 4.61 -4.26
CA GLY A 102 4.79 4.46 -2.81
C GLY A 102 5.73 5.48 -2.20
N VAL A 103 5.87 5.40 -0.90
CA VAL A 103 6.82 6.18 -0.11
C VAL A 103 7.65 5.27 0.78
N GLU A 104 8.88 5.67 1.02
CA GLU A 104 9.76 5.06 2.01
C GLU A 104 10.41 6.16 2.86
N CYS A 105 10.37 5.98 4.17
CA CYS A 105 11.04 6.81 5.16
C CYS A 105 12.06 5.93 5.89
N VAL A 106 13.34 6.25 5.76
CA VAL A 106 14.44 5.39 6.24
C VAL A 106 15.49 6.25 6.96
N GLY A 107 15.98 5.79 8.09
CA GLY A 107 16.99 6.47 8.89
C GLY A 107 16.61 6.56 10.36
N ASP A 108 16.73 7.73 10.94
CA ASP A 108 16.30 8.02 12.33
C ASP A 108 14.78 8.25 12.40
N VAL A 109 14.04 7.17 12.13
CA VAL A 109 12.58 7.19 12.09
C VAL A 109 12.01 7.13 13.49
N GLY A 110 11.36 8.22 13.91
CA GLY A 110 10.68 8.35 15.19
C GLY A 110 9.15 8.24 15.08
N PRO A 111 8.43 8.51 16.18
CA PRO A 111 6.95 8.45 16.20
C PRO A 111 6.29 9.42 15.21
N TYR A 112 6.92 10.55 14.91
CA TYR A 112 6.41 11.51 13.94
C TYR A 112 6.42 10.92 12.52
N GLU A 113 7.56 10.36 12.08
CA GLU A 113 7.70 9.78 10.75
C GLU A 113 6.77 8.57 10.56
N VAL A 114 6.59 7.76 11.61
CA VAL A 114 5.63 6.65 11.60
C VAL A 114 4.20 7.18 11.38
N SER A 115 3.80 8.18 12.16
CA SER A 115 2.48 8.80 12.05
C SER A 115 2.27 9.47 10.69
N GLU A 116 3.27 10.18 10.18
CA GLU A 116 3.25 10.84 8.88
C GLU A 116 3.04 9.84 7.74
N VAL A 117 3.78 8.72 7.74
CA VAL A 117 3.64 7.70 6.68
C VAL A 117 2.25 7.06 6.68
N VAL A 118 1.68 6.77 7.86
CA VAL A 118 0.33 6.22 7.95
C VAL A 118 -0.72 7.24 7.53
N TYR A 119 -0.55 8.51 7.90
CA TYR A 119 -1.40 9.60 7.44
C TYR A 119 -1.35 9.75 5.91
N LEU A 120 -0.16 9.67 5.31
CA LEU A 120 0.02 9.66 3.86
C LEU A 120 -0.67 8.44 3.21
N ALA A 121 -0.59 7.27 3.83
CA ALA A 121 -1.27 6.07 3.35
C ALA A 121 -2.79 6.24 3.33
N ALA A 122 -3.38 6.76 4.42
CA ALA A 122 -4.82 7.02 4.51
C ALA A 122 -5.28 8.04 3.46
N ASN A 123 -4.56 9.16 3.31
CA ASN A 123 -4.88 10.18 2.31
C ASN A 123 -4.65 9.70 0.87
N SER A 124 -3.65 8.84 0.64
CA SER A 124 -3.43 8.18 -0.64
C SER A 124 -4.63 7.31 -1.00
N LEU A 125 -5.14 6.52 -0.04
CA LEU A 125 -6.35 5.72 -0.21
C LEU A 125 -7.57 6.59 -0.55
N ALA A 126 -7.83 7.64 0.21
CA ALA A 126 -8.92 8.58 -0.03
C ALA A 126 -8.84 9.22 -1.44
N ALA A 127 -7.62 9.40 -1.98
CA ALA A 127 -7.44 9.90 -3.35
C ALA A 127 -7.80 8.87 -4.44
N LEU A 128 -7.92 7.58 -4.11
CA LEU A 128 -8.27 6.51 -5.06
C LEU A 128 -9.77 6.42 -5.33
N GLY A 129 -10.63 6.84 -4.38
CA GLY A 129 -12.08 6.81 -4.53
C GLY A 129 -12.81 6.77 -3.18
N ASP A 130 -14.12 6.58 -3.25
CA ASP A 130 -14.98 6.48 -2.07
C ASP A 130 -15.01 5.06 -1.49
N GLY A 131 -15.37 4.97 -0.20
CA GLY A 131 -15.52 3.67 0.48
C GLY A 131 -14.19 2.96 0.71
N THR A 132 -13.16 3.73 1.07
CA THR A 132 -11.82 3.22 1.40
C THR A 132 -11.72 2.85 2.87
N ILE A 133 -10.97 1.80 3.17
CA ILE A 133 -10.67 1.34 4.54
C ILE A 133 -9.17 1.09 4.65
N LEU A 134 -8.54 1.69 5.66
CA LEU A 134 -7.19 1.38 6.11
C LEU A 134 -7.27 0.43 7.31
N SER A 135 -6.83 -0.79 7.13
CA SER A 135 -6.73 -1.79 8.19
C SER A 135 -5.35 -1.72 8.83
N LEU A 136 -5.30 -1.61 10.15
CA LEU A 136 -4.08 -1.49 10.96
C LEU A 136 -3.87 -2.72 11.83
N SER A 137 -2.63 -3.12 11.98
CA SER A 137 -2.15 -4.13 12.92
C SER A 137 -0.83 -3.71 13.54
N HIS A 138 -0.45 -4.31 14.66
CA HIS A 138 0.83 -4.04 15.30
C HIS A 138 1.49 -5.33 15.78
N VAL A 139 2.61 -5.70 15.16
CA VAL A 139 3.36 -6.92 15.45
C VAL A 139 3.82 -6.97 16.92
N GLY A 140 4.23 -5.83 17.48
CA GLY A 140 4.64 -5.72 18.88
C GLY A 140 3.49 -6.04 19.85
N LEU A 141 2.26 -5.58 19.55
CA LEU A 141 1.10 -5.86 20.38
C LEU A 141 0.67 -7.34 20.30
N ILE A 142 0.73 -7.94 19.12
CA ILE A 142 0.50 -9.39 18.97
C ILE A 142 1.52 -10.18 19.81
N ARG A 143 2.80 -9.82 19.71
CA ARG A 143 3.86 -10.47 20.48
C ARG A 143 3.63 -10.32 21.99
N HIS A 144 3.32 -9.11 22.44
CA HIS A 144 2.99 -8.81 23.83
C HIS A 144 1.82 -9.68 24.33
N ALA A 145 0.74 -9.78 23.54
CA ALA A 145 -0.43 -10.59 23.88
C ALA A 145 -0.09 -12.08 24.04
N LEU A 146 0.70 -12.64 23.13
CA LEU A 146 1.12 -14.05 23.19
C LEU A 146 2.11 -14.31 24.34
N GLN A 147 2.94 -13.33 24.73
CA GLN A 147 3.81 -13.45 25.90
C GLN A 147 3.02 -13.39 27.21
N LYS A 148 2.14 -12.40 27.33
CA LYS A 148 1.27 -12.22 28.53
C LYS A 148 0.30 -13.39 28.74
N SER A 149 -0.12 -14.07 27.67
CA SER A 149 -0.97 -15.26 27.80
C SER A 149 -0.29 -16.43 28.51
N GLY A 150 1.04 -16.44 28.62
CA GLY A 150 1.80 -17.57 29.15
C GLY A 150 1.98 -18.71 28.17
N LEU A 151 1.63 -18.52 26.89
CA LEU A 151 1.76 -19.55 25.86
C LEU A 151 3.23 -19.88 25.59
N PRO A 152 3.66 -21.15 25.64
CA PRO A 152 5.02 -21.59 25.34
C PRO A 152 5.51 -21.10 23.99
N GLU A 153 6.79 -20.79 23.87
CA GLU A 153 7.38 -20.26 22.64
C GLU A 153 7.16 -21.17 21.42
N GLY A 154 7.26 -22.48 21.63
CA GLY A 154 7.00 -23.48 20.59
C GLY A 154 5.58 -23.45 20.02
N CYS A 155 4.59 -22.97 20.80
CA CYS A 155 3.20 -22.86 20.38
C CYS A 155 2.86 -21.50 19.72
N ARG A 156 3.74 -20.49 19.82
CA ARG A 156 3.48 -19.14 19.31
C ARG A 156 3.23 -19.10 17.81
N LYS A 157 3.93 -19.93 17.04
CA LYS A 157 3.71 -20.02 15.59
C LYS A 157 2.28 -20.49 15.28
N GLN A 158 1.79 -21.51 15.99
CA GLN A 158 0.44 -22.02 15.80
C GLN A 158 -0.61 -20.96 16.21
N ALA A 159 -0.37 -20.24 17.31
CA ALA A 159 -1.25 -19.14 17.74
C ALA A 159 -1.30 -18.00 16.70
N LEU A 160 -0.17 -17.65 16.09
CA LEU A 160 -0.10 -16.69 14.97
C LEU A 160 -0.90 -17.17 13.75
N ASP A 161 -0.83 -18.46 13.43
CA ASP A 161 -1.61 -19.05 12.34
C ASP A 161 -3.12 -19.02 12.66
N CYS A 162 -3.53 -19.22 13.91
CA CYS A 162 -4.92 -19.05 14.35
C CYS A 162 -5.38 -17.60 14.23
N LEU A 163 -4.57 -16.62 14.67
CA LEU A 163 -4.87 -15.19 14.52
C LEU A 163 -5.04 -14.83 13.04
N ARG A 164 -4.10 -15.26 12.21
CA ARG A 164 -4.11 -15.01 10.75
C ARG A 164 -5.37 -15.51 10.08
N GLN A 165 -5.78 -16.71 10.41
CA GLN A 165 -6.94 -17.37 9.79
C GLN A 165 -8.24 -17.07 10.54
N LYS A 166 -8.19 -16.20 11.57
CA LYS A 166 -9.33 -15.82 12.42
C LYS A 166 -10.02 -17.03 13.08
N ARG A 167 -9.22 -18.05 13.42
CA ARG A 167 -9.70 -19.29 14.03
C ARG A 167 -9.71 -19.19 15.56
N GLU A 168 -10.73 -18.52 16.10
CA GLU A 168 -10.83 -18.24 17.54
C GLU A 168 -10.91 -19.50 18.39
N GLN A 169 -11.74 -20.49 17.99
CA GLN A 169 -11.91 -21.71 18.77
C GLN A 169 -10.60 -22.51 18.89
N GLU A 170 -9.83 -22.60 17.80
CA GLU A 170 -8.53 -23.27 17.82
C GLU A 170 -7.50 -22.51 18.68
N LEU A 171 -7.55 -21.16 18.65
CA LEU A 171 -6.70 -20.34 19.52
C LEU A 171 -7.01 -20.55 21.00
N ARG A 172 -8.29 -20.63 21.36
CA ARG A 172 -8.73 -20.96 22.75
C ARG A 172 -8.28 -22.34 23.16
N ALA A 173 -8.55 -23.36 22.35
CA ALA A 173 -8.14 -24.72 22.62
C ALA A 173 -6.62 -24.86 22.77
N LEU A 174 -5.83 -24.15 21.94
CA LEU A 174 -4.38 -24.12 22.04
C LEU A 174 -3.91 -23.52 23.38
N CYS A 175 -4.52 -22.42 23.81
CA CYS A 175 -4.20 -21.80 25.10
C CYS A 175 -4.58 -22.73 26.26
N GLU A 176 -5.79 -23.29 26.26
CA GLU A 176 -6.27 -24.18 27.30
C GLU A 176 -5.40 -25.44 27.44
N ALA A 177 -5.04 -26.08 26.33
CA ALA A 177 -4.15 -27.26 26.31
C ALA A 177 -2.76 -26.99 26.90
N ASN A 178 -2.34 -25.71 26.95
CA ASN A 178 -1.03 -25.30 27.48
C ASN A 178 -1.14 -24.54 28.81
N GLY A 179 -2.34 -24.49 29.44
CA GLY A 179 -2.55 -23.72 30.69
C GLY A 179 -2.38 -22.21 30.52
N ALA A 180 -2.50 -21.69 29.31
CA ALA A 180 -2.32 -20.29 28.96
C ALA A 180 -3.65 -19.52 28.93
N ASP A 181 -3.60 -18.22 29.18
CA ASP A 181 -4.77 -17.33 29.16
C ASP A 181 -5.09 -16.86 27.73
N ALA A 182 -6.23 -17.28 27.21
CA ALA A 182 -6.66 -16.90 25.87
C ALA A 182 -7.27 -15.49 25.77
N ARG A 183 -7.59 -14.81 26.89
CA ARG A 183 -8.36 -13.55 26.88
C ARG A 183 -7.72 -12.50 26.02
N LEU A 184 -6.46 -12.19 26.21
CA LEU A 184 -5.76 -11.13 25.46
C LEU A 184 -5.59 -11.46 23.97
N PRO A 185 -5.08 -12.64 23.55
CA PRO A 185 -5.03 -13.02 22.15
C PRO A 185 -6.39 -13.00 21.44
N VAL A 186 -7.47 -13.44 22.12
CA VAL A 186 -8.82 -13.41 21.57
C VAL A 186 -9.38 -12.00 21.49
N THR A 187 -9.08 -11.12 22.44
CA THR A 187 -9.43 -9.70 22.35
C THR A 187 -8.83 -9.08 21.07
N LEU A 188 -7.55 -9.31 20.78
CA LEU A 188 -6.95 -8.82 19.56
C LEU A 188 -7.61 -9.39 18.30
N LEU A 189 -7.93 -10.68 18.29
CA LEU A 189 -8.61 -11.33 17.16
C LEU A 189 -9.98 -10.71 16.87
N ARG A 190 -10.69 -10.26 17.91
CA ARG A 190 -12.05 -9.68 17.81
C ARG A 190 -12.03 -8.18 17.56
N ALA A 191 -10.98 -7.46 17.98
CA ALA A 191 -10.91 -6.01 17.89
C ALA A 191 -11.07 -5.52 16.45
N ARG A 192 -11.84 -4.44 16.29
CA ARG A 192 -12.10 -3.76 15.01
C ARG A 192 -11.82 -2.27 15.10
N THR A 193 -11.89 -1.70 16.28
CA THR A 193 -11.65 -0.30 16.59
C THR A 193 -10.66 -0.18 17.75
N ILE A 194 -10.08 0.99 17.91
CA ILE A 194 -9.17 1.24 19.05
C ILE A 194 -9.92 1.16 20.39
N GLY A 195 -11.20 1.56 20.42
CA GLY A 195 -12.05 1.47 21.60
C GLY A 195 -12.24 0.04 22.12
N ASP A 196 -12.17 -0.98 21.25
CA ASP A 196 -12.24 -2.38 21.67
C ASP A 196 -11.05 -2.80 22.55
N LEU A 197 -9.99 -2.00 22.59
CA LEU A 197 -8.77 -2.23 23.36
C LEU A 197 -8.63 -1.32 24.60
N ASP A 198 -9.63 -0.49 24.92
CA ASP A 198 -9.54 0.50 26.00
C ASP A 198 -9.40 -0.12 27.40
N HIS A 199 -9.90 -1.35 27.55
CA HIS A 199 -9.82 -2.11 28.80
C HIS A 199 -8.47 -2.81 29.01
N LEU A 200 -7.59 -2.78 28.01
CA LEU A 200 -6.29 -3.44 28.12
C LEU A 200 -5.28 -2.57 28.87
N GLU A 201 -4.39 -3.27 29.61
CA GLU A 201 -3.24 -2.64 30.21
C GLU A 201 -2.37 -1.97 29.13
N SER A 202 -1.93 -0.72 29.40
CA SER A 202 -1.14 0.04 28.45
C SER A 202 0.23 -0.60 28.21
N CYS A 203 0.66 -0.56 26.94
CA CYS A 203 2.02 -0.89 26.53
C CYS A 203 2.40 -0.02 25.32
N GLU A 204 3.68 0.09 25.04
CA GLU A 204 4.23 0.95 23.97
C GLU A 204 3.50 0.75 22.63
N ALA A 205 3.30 -0.50 22.22
CA ALA A 205 2.62 -0.85 20.97
C ALA A 205 1.13 -0.41 20.93
N LEU A 206 0.45 -0.44 22.06
CA LEU A 206 -0.95 0.01 22.17
C LEU A 206 -1.02 1.54 22.12
N GLU A 207 -0.09 2.22 22.81
CA GLU A 207 -0.02 3.68 22.78
C GLU A 207 0.31 4.20 21.38
N GLU A 208 1.23 3.55 20.65
CA GLU A 208 1.52 3.90 19.25
C GLU A 208 0.26 3.75 18.37
N LEU A 209 -0.50 2.67 18.52
CA LEU A 209 -1.78 2.51 17.80
C LEU A 209 -2.81 3.59 18.17
N ARG A 210 -2.93 3.96 19.45
CA ARG A 210 -3.82 5.03 19.92
C ARG A 210 -3.46 6.38 19.30
N GLN A 211 -2.19 6.73 19.33
CA GLN A 211 -1.69 7.97 18.74
C GLN A 211 -1.99 8.03 17.23
N ILE A 212 -1.72 6.95 16.51
CA ILE A 212 -1.94 6.89 15.06
C ILE A 212 -3.43 6.96 14.72
N THR A 213 -4.26 6.17 15.40
CA THR A 213 -5.71 6.15 15.10
C THR A 213 -6.40 7.48 15.42
N ALA A 214 -5.90 8.24 16.40
CA ALA A 214 -6.40 9.58 16.73
C ALA A 214 -6.15 10.61 15.63
N LEU A 215 -5.21 10.37 14.70
CA LEU A 215 -4.89 11.26 13.57
C LEU A 215 -5.74 10.98 12.33
N LEU A 216 -6.52 9.90 12.32
CA LEU A 216 -7.21 9.39 11.15
C LEU A 216 -8.74 9.47 11.33
N ASP A 217 -9.46 9.50 10.21
CA ASP A 217 -10.91 9.40 10.23
C ASP A 217 -11.36 8.02 10.73
N PRO A 218 -12.07 7.93 11.87
CA PRO A 218 -12.52 6.66 12.43
C PRO A 218 -13.42 5.84 11.49
N ALA A 219 -14.11 6.50 10.54
CA ALA A 219 -14.94 5.82 9.55
C ALA A 219 -14.11 5.04 8.52
N GLN A 220 -12.86 5.44 8.31
CA GLN A 220 -11.95 4.86 7.32
C GLN A 220 -10.90 3.92 7.93
N VAL A 221 -10.87 3.76 9.25
CA VAL A 221 -9.88 2.94 9.95
C VAL A 221 -10.51 1.72 10.60
N ARG A 222 -9.82 0.58 10.53
CA ARG A 222 -10.20 -0.65 11.24
C ARG A 222 -8.94 -1.31 11.78
N LEU A 223 -9.07 -1.94 12.96
CA LEU A 223 -8.04 -2.84 13.46
C LEU A 223 -8.26 -4.25 12.86
N ASP A 224 -7.18 -4.88 12.45
CA ASP A 224 -7.19 -6.27 11.97
C ASP A 224 -5.85 -6.96 12.28
N PHE A 225 -5.79 -7.63 13.41
CA PHE A 225 -4.59 -8.32 13.86
C PHE A 225 -4.27 -9.62 13.08
N SER A 226 -5.08 -9.95 12.08
CA SER A 226 -4.73 -10.99 11.11
C SER A 226 -3.68 -10.52 10.09
N LEU A 227 -3.42 -9.20 9.98
CA LEU A 227 -2.43 -8.63 9.06
C LEU A 227 -0.98 -8.84 9.50
N GLY A 228 -0.73 -9.23 10.74
CA GLY A 228 0.62 -9.45 11.28
C GLY A 228 1.36 -10.67 10.73
N ASN A 229 1.01 -11.15 9.56
CA ASN A 229 1.43 -12.44 9.00
C ASN A 229 2.90 -12.56 8.69
N ASP A 230 3.55 -11.47 8.32
CA ASP A 230 4.96 -11.49 8.00
C ASP A 230 5.77 -10.82 9.13
N MET A 231 5.72 -11.46 10.30
CA MET A 231 6.53 -11.04 11.45
C MET A 231 8.03 -11.17 11.18
N LYS A 232 8.44 -11.79 10.09
CA LYS A 232 9.84 -11.80 9.66
C LYS A 232 10.19 -10.47 8.99
N TYR A 233 9.27 -9.94 8.19
CA TYR A 233 9.46 -8.67 7.48
C TYR A 233 9.19 -7.47 8.37
N TYR A 234 8.01 -7.39 9.00
CA TYR A 234 7.59 -6.24 9.78
C TYR A 234 8.06 -6.30 11.24
N SER A 235 8.44 -5.14 11.77
CA SER A 235 8.94 -5.00 13.16
C SER A 235 7.90 -4.42 14.12
N GLY A 236 6.99 -3.56 13.65
CA GLY A 236 6.03 -2.81 14.43
C GLY A 236 4.67 -2.74 13.74
N LEU A 237 4.27 -1.54 13.36
CA LEU A 237 3.01 -1.29 12.66
C LEU A 237 2.97 -1.97 11.28
N VAL A 238 1.80 -2.51 10.93
CA VAL A 238 1.48 -3.08 9.60
C VAL A 238 0.11 -2.57 9.18
N PHE A 239 -0.04 -2.23 7.90
CA PHE A 239 -1.31 -1.75 7.40
C PHE A 239 -1.58 -2.16 5.96
N GLN A 240 -2.86 -2.30 5.63
CA GLN A 240 -3.35 -2.58 4.29
C GLN A 240 -4.54 -1.69 3.97
N GLY A 241 -4.60 -1.22 2.73
CA GLY A 241 -5.68 -0.38 2.25
C GLY A 241 -6.57 -1.10 1.25
N TYR A 242 -7.88 -0.85 1.38
CA TYR A 242 -8.92 -1.44 0.55
C TYR A 242 -9.80 -0.35 -0.05
N VAL A 243 -10.30 -0.60 -1.25
CA VAL A 243 -11.26 0.26 -1.96
C VAL A 243 -12.50 -0.58 -2.27
N ARG A 244 -13.68 -0.02 -2.10
CA ARG A 244 -14.93 -0.70 -2.41
C ARG A 244 -14.92 -1.21 -3.86
N GLY A 245 -15.34 -2.46 -4.06
CA GLY A 245 -15.37 -3.10 -5.37
C GLY A 245 -14.05 -3.74 -5.82
N VAL A 246 -12.94 -3.52 -5.13
CA VAL A 246 -11.67 -4.20 -5.40
C VAL A 246 -11.49 -5.36 -4.42
N PRO A 247 -11.42 -6.63 -4.87
CA PRO A 247 -11.42 -7.79 -3.97
C PRO A 247 -10.09 -8.01 -3.23
N ALA A 248 -9.04 -7.27 -3.58
CA ALA A 248 -7.71 -7.35 -2.97
C ALA A 248 -7.28 -6.01 -2.37
N SER A 249 -6.34 -6.04 -1.43
CA SER A 249 -5.72 -4.81 -0.93
C SER A 249 -5.05 -4.03 -2.05
N VAL A 250 -5.31 -2.73 -2.13
CA VAL A 250 -4.70 -1.82 -3.13
C VAL A 250 -3.51 -1.04 -2.58
N LEU A 251 -3.29 -1.11 -1.27
CA LEU A 251 -2.17 -0.51 -0.57
C LEU A 251 -1.67 -1.47 0.50
N SER A 252 -0.36 -1.55 0.69
CA SER A 252 0.26 -2.33 1.76
C SER A 252 1.52 -1.63 2.25
N GLY A 253 1.73 -1.61 3.57
CA GLY A 253 2.87 -0.98 4.21
C GLY A 253 3.08 -1.38 5.66
N GLY A 254 4.12 -0.81 6.27
CA GLY A 254 4.46 -1.03 7.68
C GLY A 254 5.91 -0.69 8.02
N GLN A 255 6.28 -0.88 9.28
CA GLN A 255 7.65 -0.73 9.80
C GLN A 255 8.46 -1.99 9.51
N TYR A 256 9.65 -1.86 8.90
CA TYR A 256 10.49 -2.98 8.48
C TYR A 256 11.95 -2.85 8.90
N ASP A 257 12.19 -2.41 10.14
CA ASP A 257 13.53 -2.22 10.73
C ASP A 257 14.41 -3.48 10.65
N ARG A 258 13.77 -4.67 10.66
CA ARG A 258 14.48 -5.96 10.55
C ARG A 258 15.24 -6.14 9.25
N LEU A 259 14.71 -5.60 8.14
CA LEU A 259 15.40 -5.62 6.86
C LEU A 259 16.71 -4.81 6.96
N LEU A 260 16.66 -3.63 7.60
CA LEU A 260 17.85 -2.81 7.78
C LEU A 260 18.88 -3.50 8.67
N GLY A 261 18.43 -4.08 9.79
CA GLY A 261 19.30 -4.88 10.66
C GLY A 261 19.95 -6.06 9.93
N HIS A 262 19.20 -6.77 9.08
CA HIS A 262 19.74 -7.87 8.24
C HIS A 262 20.79 -7.35 7.25
N MET A 263 20.63 -6.15 6.71
CA MET A 263 21.60 -5.50 5.83
C MET A 263 22.72 -4.77 6.58
N GLY A 264 22.85 -4.98 7.91
CA GLY A 264 23.91 -4.42 8.76
C GLY A 264 23.74 -2.92 9.09
N LYS A 265 22.56 -2.33 8.82
CA LYS A 265 22.29 -0.91 9.06
C LYS A 265 21.61 -0.69 10.40
N LYS A 266 22.12 0.29 11.18
CA LYS A 266 21.52 0.74 12.45
C LYS A 266 20.53 1.88 12.17
N ALA A 267 19.44 1.56 11.52
CA ALA A 267 18.40 2.52 11.13
C ALA A 267 17.03 1.86 11.24
N ARG A 268 15.98 2.69 11.24
CA ARG A 268 14.58 2.26 11.21
C ARG A 268 13.96 2.59 9.86
N ALA A 269 12.85 1.95 9.53
CA ALA A 269 12.18 2.24 8.29
C ALA A 269 10.68 1.95 8.35
N ILE A 270 9.93 2.80 7.66
CA ILE A 270 8.51 2.63 7.40
C ILE A 270 8.18 3.10 5.99
N GLY A 271 7.27 2.40 5.31
CA GLY A 271 6.83 2.79 3.99
C GLY A 271 5.59 2.04 3.54
N PHE A 272 5.09 2.39 2.36
CA PHE A 272 3.99 1.68 1.73
C PHE A 272 4.06 1.74 0.20
N ALA A 273 3.39 0.79 -0.43
CA ALA A 273 3.14 0.76 -1.87
C ALA A 273 1.64 0.75 -2.16
N VAL A 274 1.22 1.53 -3.16
CA VAL A 274 -0.09 1.48 -3.81
C VAL A 274 0.05 0.68 -5.10
N TYR A 275 -0.78 -0.34 -5.29
CA TYR A 275 -0.79 -1.22 -6.46
C TYR A 275 -1.74 -0.66 -7.52
N LEU A 276 -1.22 0.18 -8.40
CA LEU A 276 -2.01 0.93 -9.38
C LEU A 276 -2.62 0.05 -10.49
N ASP A 277 -2.04 -1.11 -10.74
CA ASP A 277 -2.57 -2.11 -11.68
C ASP A 277 -3.87 -2.73 -11.19
N ARG A 278 -4.02 -2.94 -9.87
CA ARG A 278 -5.25 -3.48 -9.27
C ARG A 278 -6.45 -2.55 -9.42
N LEU A 279 -6.19 -1.25 -9.50
CA LEU A 279 -7.23 -0.23 -9.68
C LEU A 279 -7.76 -0.20 -11.12
N SER A 280 -6.94 -0.52 -12.11
CA SER A 280 -7.32 -0.45 -13.53
C SER A 280 -8.44 -1.43 -13.90
N ALA A 281 -8.54 -2.56 -13.22
CA ALA A 281 -9.55 -3.58 -13.45
C ALA A 281 -10.92 -3.26 -12.82
N TYR A 282 -10.95 -2.31 -11.86
CA TYR A 282 -12.12 -2.00 -11.03
C TYR A 282 -12.53 -0.53 -11.07
N SER A 283 -11.83 0.28 -11.88
CA SER A 283 -12.29 1.64 -12.09
C SER A 283 -13.54 1.58 -12.97
N GLU A 284 -14.68 1.96 -12.43
CA GLU A 284 -15.76 2.58 -13.19
C GLU A 284 -15.19 3.87 -13.79
N GLY A 285 -14.13 3.75 -14.59
CA GLY A 285 -13.40 4.86 -15.13
C GLY A 285 -13.90 5.12 -16.50
N TRP A 286 -14.54 6.23 -16.66
CA TRP A 286 -14.74 6.85 -17.95
C TRP A 286 -13.34 7.09 -18.58
N ASP A 287 -13.19 6.77 -19.85
CA ASP A 287 -11.97 7.07 -20.61
C ASP A 287 -11.74 8.58 -20.68
N VAL A 288 -12.84 9.35 -20.66
CA VAL A 288 -12.86 10.81 -20.65
C VAL A 288 -13.94 11.36 -19.72
N ASP A 289 -13.74 12.56 -19.19
CA ASP A 289 -14.75 13.22 -18.36
C ASP A 289 -15.97 13.66 -19.18
N THR A 290 -15.76 14.12 -20.41
CA THR A 290 -16.85 14.57 -21.30
C THR A 290 -16.66 14.06 -22.71
N LEU A 291 -17.68 13.42 -23.27
CA LEU A 291 -17.83 13.24 -24.70
C LEU A 291 -18.53 14.45 -25.30
N LEU A 292 -17.84 15.21 -26.15
CA LEU A 292 -18.39 16.34 -26.88
C LEU A 292 -18.79 15.89 -28.30
N LEU A 293 -20.08 15.79 -28.57
CA LEU A 293 -20.60 15.54 -29.91
C LEU A 293 -20.54 16.83 -30.73
N THR A 294 -19.78 16.79 -31.82
CA THR A 294 -19.41 18.01 -32.56
C THR A 294 -20.31 18.32 -33.75
N GLY A 295 -21.11 17.35 -34.19
CA GLY A 295 -21.88 17.51 -35.42
C GLY A 295 -21.01 17.97 -36.59
N ASP A 296 -21.44 19.02 -37.28
CA ASP A 296 -20.72 19.64 -38.39
C ASP A 296 -19.96 20.93 -38.04
N ALA A 297 -19.73 21.16 -36.74
CA ALA A 297 -18.96 22.31 -36.24
C ALA A 297 -17.54 22.34 -36.80
N GLY A 298 -17.03 23.55 -37.09
CA GLY A 298 -15.67 23.73 -37.58
C GLY A 298 -14.60 23.56 -36.49
N PRO A 299 -13.34 23.26 -36.87
CA PRO A 299 -12.25 22.98 -35.92
C PRO A 299 -12.07 24.05 -34.82
N ALA A 300 -12.17 25.33 -35.15
CA ALA A 300 -12.00 26.43 -34.20
C ALA A 300 -13.10 26.42 -33.12
N GLN A 301 -14.36 26.13 -33.50
CA GLN A 301 -15.47 26.03 -32.58
C GLN A 301 -15.33 24.81 -31.67
N ILE A 302 -14.87 23.68 -32.22
CA ILE A 302 -14.64 22.46 -31.45
C ILE A 302 -13.54 22.66 -30.39
N LEU A 303 -12.42 23.29 -30.77
CA LEU A 303 -11.31 23.57 -29.84
C LEU A 303 -11.79 24.53 -28.73
N ALA A 304 -12.45 25.62 -29.06
CA ALA A 304 -12.95 26.57 -28.05
C ALA A 304 -13.95 25.90 -27.10
N ALA A 305 -14.86 25.06 -27.61
CA ALA A 305 -15.79 24.31 -26.81
C ALA A 305 -15.08 23.30 -25.89
N ALA A 306 -14.07 22.58 -26.40
CA ALA A 306 -13.30 21.63 -25.61
C ALA A 306 -12.49 22.30 -24.50
N GLU A 307 -11.90 23.47 -24.75
CA GLU A 307 -11.19 24.27 -23.73
C GLU A 307 -12.12 24.81 -22.64
N SER A 308 -13.38 25.11 -22.97
CA SER A 308 -14.36 25.60 -21.97
C SER A 308 -14.87 24.52 -21.02
N LEU A 309 -14.72 23.25 -21.37
CA LEU A 309 -15.22 22.12 -20.60
C LEU A 309 -14.22 21.66 -19.53
N PRO A 310 -14.67 21.31 -18.30
CA PRO A 310 -13.78 20.84 -17.26
C PRO A 310 -13.34 19.38 -17.48
N GLY A 311 -12.06 19.12 -17.21
CA GLY A 311 -11.47 17.77 -17.28
C GLY A 311 -11.04 17.36 -18.67
N SER A 312 -10.99 16.04 -18.90
CA SER A 312 -10.63 15.47 -20.21
C SER A 312 -11.84 15.47 -21.15
N VAL A 313 -11.64 15.91 -22.39
CA VAL A 313 -12.70 16.01 -23.40
C VAL A 313 -12.33 15.18 -24.63
N LEU A 314 -13.22 14.31 -25.06
CA LEU A 314 -13.17 13.65 -26.36
C LEU A 314 -14.19 14.29 -27.28
N ALA A 315 -13.72 14.99 -28.29
CA ALA A 315 -14.58 15.50 -29.37
C ALA A 315 -14.76 14.43 -30.45
N ALA A 316 -16.00 14.13 -30.80
CA ALA A 316 -16.34 13.13 -31.83
C ALA A 316 -17.63 13.51 -32.56
N LYS A 317 -17.74 13.14 -33.84
CA LYS A 317 -18.97 13.35 -34.63
C LYS A 317 -20.11 12.44 -34.20
N SER A 318 -19.79 11.24 -33.74
CA SER A 318 -20.77 10.26 -33.25
C SER A 318 -20.25 9.56 -31.99
N MET A 319 -21.10 8.83 -31.29
CA MET A 319 -20.72 8.08 -30.09
C MET A 319 -19.72 6.98 -30.43
N PRO A 320 -18.48 7.01 -29.89
CA PRO A 320 -17.51 5.93 -30.08
C PRO A 320 -18.00 4.65 -29.39
N ALA A 321 -17.84 3.50 -30.03
CA ALA A 321 -18.25 2.21 -29.48
C ALA A 321 -17.22 1.64 -28.46
N ASP A 322 -15.98 2.14 -28.51
CA ASP A 322 -14.82 1.63 -27.74
C ASP A 322 -14.39 2.55 -26.59
N ARG A 323 -15.17 3.58 -26.27
CA ARG A 323 -14.88 4.58 -25.24
C ARG A 323 -16.05 4.79 -24.31
N THR A 324 -15.72 5.13 -23.08
CA THR A 324 -16.67 5.50 -22.02
C THR A 324 -16.45 6.92 -21.54
N TRP A 325 -17.49 7.58 -21.08
CA TRP A 325 -17.48 8.97 -20.64
C TRP A 325 -18.39 9.18 -19.45
N LYS A 326 -18.00 10.14 -18.59
CA LYS A 326 -18.76 10.49 -17.39
C LYS A 326 -19.98 11.36 -17.72
N ARG A 327 -19.84 12.25 -18.72
CA ARG A 327 -20.87 13.19 -19.17
C ARG A 327 -20.87 13.24 -20.67
N LYS A 328 -22.02 13.55 -21.23
CA LYS A 328 -22.19 13.76 -22.67
C LYS A 328 -22.62 15.21 -22.91
N ALA A 329 -22.02 15.86 -23.88
CA ALA A 329 -22.37 17.20 -24.31
C ALA A 329 -22.44 17.24 -25.84
N ILE A 330 -23.18 18.20 -26.36
CA ILE A 330 -23.28 18.47 -27.80
C ILE A 330 -22.89 19.93 -28.05
N LEU A 331 -22.21 20.17 -29.15
CA LEU A 331 -21.89 21.51 -29.66
C LEU A 331 -22.90 21.87 -30.75
N GLU A 332 -23.83 22.77 -30.43
CA GLU A 332 -24.84 23.29 -31.35
C GLU A 332 -24.75 24.81 -31.41
N ASN A 333 -24.72 25.36 -32.62
CA ASN A 333 -24.66 26.80 -32.86
C ASN A 333 -23.55 27.57 -32.09
N GLY A 334 -22.41 26.88 -31.84
CA GLY A 334 -21.30 27.46 -31.10
C GLY A 334 -21.41 27.38 -29.58
N GLU A 335 -22.48 26.81 -29.05
CA GLU A 335 -22.71 26.65 -27.61
C GLU A 335 -22.65 25.16 -27.20
N VAL A 336 -22.14 24.93 -25.99
CA VAL A 336 -22.06 23.58 -25.39
C VAL A 336 -23.28 23.34 -24.53
N ARG A 337 -24.02 22.27 -24.83
CA ARG A 337 -25.15 21.80 -24.02
C ARG A 337 -24.91 20.38 -23.52
N TYR A 338 -25.04 20.16 -22.21
CA TYR A 338 -24.97 18.80 -21.64
C TYR A 338 -26.22 18.00 -22.01
N LEU A 339 -25.99 16.73 -22.31
CA LEU A 339 -27.04 15.73 -22.55
C LEU A 339 -27.04 14.78 -21.34
N ASP A 340 -28.19 14.66 -20.68
CA ASP A 340 -28.37 13.75 -19.54
C ASP A 340 -28.27 12.27 -19.91
#